data_dc572c5ef1e80a928fef0407069d9c74
#
_entry.id   dc572c5ef1e80a928fef0407069d9c74
#
_cell.length_a   1.000
_cell.length_b   1.000
_cell.length_c   1.000
_cell.angle_alpha   90.00
_cell.angle_beta   90.00
_cell.angle_gamma   90.00
#
_symmetry.space_group_name_H-M   'P 1'
#
loop_
_entity.id
_entity.type
_entity.pdbx_description
1 polymer ?
#
loop_
_entity_poly.entity_id
_entity_poly.type
_entity_poly.pdbx_seq_one_letter_code
_entity_poly.pdbx_strand_id
1 'polypeptide(L)' 'MASVKSPAPLQKRIGAVIRRLRETRGFTQEAFADHIHMHRAYYGALENGKKNLQLSTLERVCSGLQVPMSEILRAAETQ' A
#
# COMPACT_ATOMS: atom_id res chain seq x y z
N MET A 1 23.24 -24.18 -5.51
CA MET A 1 22.63 -23.14 -4.69
C MET A 1 21.15 -23.42 -4.53
N ALA A 2 20.68 -23.30 -3.32
CA ALA A 2 19.27 -23.51 -3.08
C ALA A 2 18.46 -22.47 -3.85
N SER A 3 17.38 -22.90 -4.48
CA SER A 3 16.52 -21.94 -5.14
C SER A 3 15.80 -21.11 -4.07
N VAL A 4 15.88 -19.82 -4.25
CA VAL A 4 15.23 -18.90 -3.34
C VAL A 4 13.87 -18.56 -3.91
N LYS A 5 12.84 -18.73 -3.11
CA LYS A 5 11.52 -18.37 -3.55
C LYS A 5 11.49 -16.88 -3.86
N SER A 6 11.03 -16.53 -5.05
CA SER A 6 10.92 -15.13 -5.43
C SER A 6 9.92 -14.43 -4.50
N PRO A 7 10.24 -13.23 -4.05
CA PRO A 7 9.28 -12.47 -3.25
C PRO A 7 8.09 -12.07 -4.11
N ALA A 8 7.00 -11.73 -3.46
CA ALA A 8 5.86 -11.19 -4.16
C ALA A 8 6.26 -9.91 -4.89
N PRO A 9 5.58 -9.57 -6.00
CA PRO A 9 5.87 -8.31 -6.68
C PRO A 9 5.85 -7.14 -5.73
N LEU A 10 6.68 -6.15 -6.02
CA LEU A 10 6.82 -4.99 -5.14
C LEU A 10 5.49 -4.31 -4.87
N GLN A 11 4.68 -4.13 -5.89
CA GLN A 11 3.38 -3.47 -5.70
C GLN A 11 2.49 -4.24 -4.73
N LYS A 12 2.58 -5.57 -4.73
CA LYS A 12 1.81 -6.37 -3.80
C LYS A 12 2.32 -6.21 -2.37
N ARG A 13 3.63 -6.14 -2.21
CA ARG A 13 4.24 -5.91 -0.91
C ARG A 13 3.92 -4.51 -0.39
N ILE A 14 3.93 -3.52 -1.29
CA ILE A 14 3.53 -2.16 -0.93
C ILE A 14 2.08 -2.14 -0.47
N GLY A 15 1.20 -2.80 -1.20
CA GLY A 15 -0.22 -2.88 -0.82
C GLY A 15 -0.41 -3.48 0.56
N ALA A 16 0.37 -4.52 0.88
CA ALA A 16 0.29 -5.16 2.19
C ALA A 16 0.75 -4.23 3.31
N VAL A 17 1.80 -3.45 3.06
CA VAL A 17 2.28 -2.47 4.05
C VAL A 17 1.22 -1.40 4.27
N ILE A 18 0.64 -0.89 3.19
CA ILE A 18 -0.41 0.12 3.27
C ILE A 18 -1.59 -0.39 4.09
N ARG A 19 -2.00 -1.62 3.83
CA ARG A 19 -3.10 -2.23 4.57
C ARG A 19 -2.81 -2.29 6.06
N ARG A 20 -1.62 -2.72 6.43
CA ARG A 20 -1.22 -2.82 7.83
C ARG A 20 -1.24 -1.45 8.50
N LEU A 21 -0.70 -0.43 7.83
CA LEU A 21 -0.68 0.91 8.39
C LEU A 21 -2.09 1.48 8.51
N ARG A 22 -2.94 1.22 7.51
CA ARG A 22 -4.33 1.66 7.55
C ARG A 22 -5.06 1.05 8.75
N GLU A 23 -4.89 -0.25 8.93
CA GLU A 23 -5.56 -0.96 10.04
C GLU A 23 -5.05 -0.46 11.39
N THR A 24 -3.76 -0.20 11.48
CA THR A 24 -3.17 0.35 12.71
C THR A 24 -3.77 1.69 13.06
N ARG A 25 -4.18 2.46 12.06
CA ARG A 25 -4.79 3.77 12.31
C ARG A 25 -6.31 3.70 12.48
N GLY A 26 -6.86 2.48 12.46
CA GLY A 26 -8.28 2.28 12.74
C GLY A 26 -9.21 2.52 11.57
N PHE A 27 -8.69 2.62 10.35
CA PHE A 27 -9.53 2.82 9.16
C PHE A 27 -9.96 1.49 8.56
N THR A 28 -11.22 1.42 8.14
CA THR A 28 -11.65 0.41 7.19
C THR A 28 -11.16 0.84 5.80
N GLN A 29 -11.18 -0.09 4.84
CA GLN A 29 -10.83 0.26 3.45
C GLN A 29 -11.71 1.39 2.94
N GLU A 30 -13.01 1.28 3.18
CA GLU A 30 -13.98 2.26 2.71
C GLU A 30 -13.73 3.64 3.31
N ALA A 31 -13.52 3.67 4.61
CA ALA A 31 -13.29 4.94 5.31
C ALA A 31 -11.98 5.59 4.86
N PHE A 32 -10.95 4.78 4.64
CA PHE A 32 -9.68 5.35 4.21
C PHE A 32 -9.74 5.84 2.76
N ALA A 33 -10.40 5.09 1.89
CA ALA A 33 -10.60 5.54 0.51
C ALA A 33 -11.31 6.89 0.50
N ASP A 34 -12.37 7.04 1.30
CA ASP A 34 -13.07 8.32 1.43
C ASP A 34 -12.14 9.41 1.95
N HIS A 35 -11.34 9.08 2.94
CA HIS A 35 -10.41 10.02 3.56
C HIS A 35 -9.43 10.63 2.55
N ILE A 36 -8.98 9.83 1.60
CA ILE A 36 -8.03 10.28 0.59
C ILE A 36 -8.69 10.58 -0.75
N HIS A 37 -10.03 10.63 -0.78
CA HIS A 37 -10.80 10.94 -1.99
C HIS A 37 -10.49 10.01 -3.13
N MET A 38 -10.44 8.71 -2.83
CA MET A 38 -10.13 7.68 -3.82
C MET A 38 -11.30 6.73 -3.94
N HIS A 39 -11.57 6.26 -5.16
CA HIS A 39 -12.63 5.31 -5.38
C HIS A 39 -12.34 4.03 -4.61
N ARG A 40 -13.35 3.52 -3.91
CA ARG A 40 -13.18 2.38 -3.02
C ARG A 40 -12.65 1.14 -3.74
N ALA A 41 -13.22 0.84 -4.91
CA ALA A 41 -12.80 -0.34 -5.67
C ALA A 41 -11.34 -0.21 -6.13
N TYR A 42 -10.95 0.99 -6.53
CA TYR A 42 -9.57 1.25 -6.94
C TYR A 42 -8.63 1.10 -5.74
N TYR A 43 -9.00 1.67 -4.62
CA TYR A 43 -8.17 1.58 -3.42
C TYR A 43 -8.02 0.11 -2.97
N GLY A 44 -9.10 -0.65 -3.00
CA GLY A 44 -9.04 -2.07 -2.64
C GLY A 44 -8.10 -2.85 -3.55
N ALA A 45 -8.16 -2.58 -4.86
CA ALA A 45 -7.25 -3.21 -5.80
C ALA A 45 -5.80 -2.82 -5.53
N LEU A 46 -5.58 -1.59 -5.08
CA LEU A 46 -4.24 -1.11 -4.74
C LEU A 46 -3.67 -1.90 -3.56
N GLU A 47 -4.45 -2.10 -2.51
CA GLU A 47 -4.00 -2.89 -1.37
C GLU A 47 -3.70 -4.34 -1.75
N ASN A 48 -4.42 -4.87 -2.71
CA ASN A 48 -4.23 -6.24 -3.18
C ASN A 48 -3.12 -6.36 -4.22
N GLY A 49 -2.48 -5.26 -4.58
CA GLY A 49 -1.38 -5.27 -5.52
C GLY A 49 -1.80 -5.56 -6.94
N LYS A 50 -3.04 -5.28 -7.29
CA LYS A 50 -3.59 -5.58 -8.60
C LYS A 50 -3.47 -4.42 -9.59
N LYS A 51 -2.96 -3.28 -9.14
CA LYS A 51 -2.82 -2.10 -9.98
C LYS A 51 -1.36 -1.69 -10.05
N ASN A 52 -0.95 -1.21 -11.21
CA ASN A 52 0.33 -0.56 -11.33
C ASN A 52 0.25 0.75 -10.57
N LEU A 53 1.13 0.89 -9.61
CA LEU A 53 1.05 1.99 -8.66
C LEU A 53 1.81 3.19 -9.19
N GLN A 54 1.08 4.27 -9.46
CA GLN A 54 1.70 5.52 -9.86
C GLN A 54 2.20 6.25 -8.62
N LEU A 55 3.31 6.98 -8.79
CA LEU A 55 3.89 7.70 -7.65
C LEU A 55 2.91 8.72 -7.07
N SER A 56 2.14 9.39 -7.93
CA SER A 56 1.16 10.36 -7.43
C SER A 56 0.08 9.70 -6.57
N THR A 57 -0.31 8.49 -6.93
CA THR A 57 -1.28 7.73 -6.15
C THR A 57 -0.67 7.32 -4.81
N LEU A 58 0.56 6.83 -4.84
CA LEU A 58 1.25 6.45 -3.60
C LEU A 58 1.44 7.65 -2.70
N GLU A 59 1.76 8.80 -3.29
CA GLU A 59 1.91 10.05 -2.56
C GLU A 59 0.63 10.41 -1.80
N ARG A 60 -0.53 10.24 -2.45
CA ARG A 60 -1.81 10.52 -1.82
C ARG A 60 -2.07 9.59 -0.64
N VAL A 61 -1.74 8.30 -0.81
CA VAL A 61 -1.89 7.32 0.27
C VAL A 61 -0.97 7.67 1.44
N CYS A 62 0.28 8.01 1.15
CA CYS A 62 1.25 8.39 2.19
C CYS A 62 0.77 9.60 2.96
N SER A 63 0.22 10.59 2.26
CA SER A 63 -0.30 11.78 2.89
C SER A 63 -1.45 11.43 3.83
N GLY A 64 -2.36 10.58 3.39
CA GLY A 64 -3.48 10.16 4.20
C GLY A 64 -3.07 9.36 5.42
N LEU A 65 -2.01 8.58 5.30
CA LEU A 65 -1.47 7.81 6.42
C LEU A 65 -0.52 8.63 7.28
N GLN A 66 -0.10 9.79 6.79
CA GLN A 66 0.85 10.67 7.47
C GLN A 66 2.20 9.98 7.71
N VAL A 67 2.68 9.31 6.67
CA VAL A 67 4.00 8.67 6.70
C VAL A 67 4.77 9.10 5.46
N PRO A 68 6.10 9.17 5.55
CA PRO A 68 6.89 9.42 4.35
C PRO A 68 6.87 8.19 3.44
N MET A 69 6.95 8.45 2.14
CA MET A 69 6.96 7.38 1.16
C MET A 69 8.09 6.39 1.40
N SER A 70 9.24 6.89 1.85
CA SER A 70 10.39 6.05 2.13
C SER A 70 10.11 4.99 3.19
N GLU A 71 9.24 5.31 4.14
CA GLU A 71 8.89 4.34 5.18
C GLU A 71 8.11 3.16 4.59
N ILE A 72 7.16 3.46 3.70
CA ILE A 72 6.39 2.40 3.06
C ILE A 72 7.28 1.56 2.16
N LEU A 73 8.13 2.20 1.37
CA LEU A 73 9.00 1.47 0.46
C LEU A 73 10.01 0.62 1.20
N ARG A 74 10.59 1.15 2.27
CA ARG A 74 11.53 0.39 3.09
C ARG A 74 10.86 -0.84 3.69
N ALA A 75 9.67 -0.68 4.26
CA ALA A 75 8.95 -1.80 4.85
C ALA A 75 8.61 -2.85 3.80
N ALA A 76 8.24 -2.41 2.60
CA ALA A 76 7.91 -3.33 1.51
C ALA A 76 9.14 -4.09 1.04
N GLU A 77 10.30 -3.44 1.01
CA GLU A 77 11.52 -4.08 0.54
C GLU A 77 12.11 -5.06 1.53
N THR A 78 11.76 -4.93 2.79
CA THR A 78 12.29 -5.82 3.83
C THR A 78 11.39 -6.99 4.17
N GLN A 79 10.26 -7.10 3.48
CA GLN A 79 9.35 -8.22 3.70
C GLN A 79 9.91 -9.52 3.14
#